data_7499c2530062f1865dde32d92ec8ecee
#
_entry.id   7499c2530062f1865dde32d92ec8ecee
#
_cell.length_a   1.000
_cell.length_b   1.000
_cell.length_c   1.000
_cell.angle_alpha   90.00
_cell.angle_beta   90.00
_cell.angle_gamma   90.00
#
_symmetry.space_group_name_H-M   'P 1'
#
loop_
_entity.id
_entity.type
_entity.pdbx_description
1 polymer ?
#
loop_
_entity_poly.entity_id
_entity_poly.type
_entity_poly.pdbx_seq_one_letter_code
_entity_poly.pdbx_strand_id
1 'polypeptide(L)'
;VRLWGGSRDRARAIGPGCKEWFRVEPDGYVCHGPETTLDPEDPAYVAIRAHRGREDDPFPYDYGESIGTPRFAALPSLDEQRREEWDFEQHQEKVRAARAKAEGTDPLYALLDLAPAGATAPDLPDFGGLVREARPRVIRGSTIAWSRAYDDATGRTWLYTSDHAWVPKDRVRPYPRSEFEGVWLRGGVQLPLAFARKAKRPLYRWDGATFVESDERVERLAWVPVSDERKVHGGLAYVELAKGGVWLREVDFSVARASSTPPYLEAELAPRETEPDAAGRSEPPRRTWIDVSVFGGTLVAYEGRTPVFATLISPGRGGTPIPGRDPVSTASTPTGAFRVDGKFRWATMVSSSDSNIVHSEVQYVQNFHGPHALHGAYWHDAFGELKSGGCVNLSPKDSKTLFEWTD
;
A
#
# COMPACT_ATOMS: atom_id res chain seq x y z
N VAL A 1 15.62 -7.90 -11.68
CA VAL A 1 15.67 -6.99 -12.85
C VAL A 1 15.39 -7.79 -14.10
N ARG A 2 14.49 -7.32 -14.97
CA ARG A 2 14.20 -7.99 -16.25
C ARG A 2 14.99 -7.33 -17.37
N LEU A 3 15.59 -8.14 -18.25
CA LEU A 3 16.22 -7.63 -19.47
C LEU A 3 15.18 -7.22 -20.49
N TRP A 4 15.38 -6.06 -21.11
CA TRP A 4 14.49 -5.55 -22.14
C TRP A 4 14.59 -6.36 -23.45
N GLY A 5 13.46 -6.65 -24.07
CA GLY A 5 13.38 -7.19 -25.43
C GLY A 5 13.60 -8.68 -25.59
N GLY A 6 13.69 -9.48 -24.57
CA GLY A 6 13.71 -10.95 -24.64
C GLY A 6 14.93 -11.56 -25.37
N SER A 7 15.81 -10.75 -25.97
CA SER A 7 17.03 -11.17 -26.63
C SER A 7 18.24 -10.47 -26.00
N ARG A 8 19.23 -11.26 -25.60
CA ARG A 8 20.49 -10.78 -25.02
C ARG A 8 21.16 -9.72 -25.88
N ASP A 9 21.14 -9.87 -27.18
CA ASP A 9 21.80 -8.95 -28.13
C ASP A 9 21.09 -7.61 -28.28
N ARG A 10 19.77 -7.55 -28.07
CA ARG A 10 19.00 -6.30 -28.13
C ARG A 10 19.07 -5.49 -26.83
N ALA A 11 19.39 -6.14 -25.74
CA ALA A 11 19.53 -5.50 -24.45
C ALA A 11 20.94 -4.92 -24.19
N ARG A 12 21.90 -5.21 -25.07
CA ARG A 12 23.30 -4.85 -24.93
C ARG A 12 23.59 -3.43 -25.38
N ALA A 13 24.39 -2.70 -24.62
CA ALA A 13 24.91 -1.39 -24.99
C ALA A 13 26.34 -1.24 -24.53
N ILE A 14 27.10 -0.36 -25.17
CA ILE A 14 28.46 -0.01 -24.81
C ILE A 14 28.45 1.40 -24.20
N GLY A 15 29.06 1.58 -23.05
CA GLY A 15 29.05 2.87 -22.36
C GLY A 15 30.31 3.04 -21.47
N PRO A 16 30.54 4.26 -20.98
CA PRO A 16 31.72 4.55 -20.14
C PRO A 16 31.64 3.78 -18.82
N GLY A 17 32.79 3.33 -18.33
CA GLY A 17 32.93 2.67 -17.02
C GLY A 17 32.51 1.20 -16.98
N CYS A 18 31.97 0.65 -18.05
CA CYS A 18 31.60 -0.75 -18.14
C CYS A 18 31.72 -1.27 -19.57
N LYS A 19 32.22 -2.48 -19.72
CA LYS A 19 32.42 -3.10 -21.05
C LYS A 19 31.10 -3.55 -21.68
N GLU A 20 30.11 -3.83 -20.87
CA GLU A 20 28.81 -4.39 -21.31
C GLU A 20 27.70 -3.91 -20.40
N TRP A 21 26.70 -3.25 -20.98
CA TRP A 21 25.53 -2.77 -20.30
C TRP A 21 24.30 -3.52 -20.79
N PHE A 22 23.44 -3.96 -19.88
CA PHE A 22 22.14 -4.56 -20.20
C PHE A 22 21.04 -3.56 -19.91
N ARG A 23 20.18 -3.33 -20.92
CA ARG A 23 18.94 -2.57 -20.70
C ARG A 23 17.97 -3.40 -19.87
N VAL A 24 17.34 -2.76 -18.89
CA VAL A 24 16.44 -3.40 -17.93
C VAL A 24 15.11 -2.69 -17.88
N GLU A 25 14.07 -3.44 -17.49
CA GLU A 25 12.73 -2.90 -17.27
C GLU A 25 12.55 -2.39 -15.83
N PRO A 26 11.73 -1.31 -15.61
CA PRO A 26 11.02 -0.54 -16.64
C PRO A 26 11.92 0.38 -17.45
N ASP A 27 12.96 0.95 -16.87
CA ASP A 27 13.93 1.82 -17.52
C ASP A 27 15.27 1.78 -16.81
N GLY A 28 16.35 1.73 -17.61
CA GLY A 28 17.71 1.81 -17.10
C GLY A 28 18.67 0.84 -17.77
N TYR A 29 19.90 0.86 -17.28
CA TYR A 29 20.97 -0.02 -17.70
C TYR A 29 21.73 -0.54 -16.49
N VAL A 30 22.10 -1.81 -16.52
CA VAL A 30 22.91 -2.47 -15.51
C VAL A 30 24.24 -2.87 -16.13
N CYS A 31 25.34 -2.48 -15.48
CA CYS A 31 26.68 -2.89 -15.87
C CYS A 31 26.87 -4.39 -15.58
N HIS A 32 27.30 -5.16 -16.56
CA HIS A 32 27.70 -6.54 -16.37
C HIS A 32 29.15 -6.58 -15.87
N GLY A 33 29.32 -6.99 -14.65
CA GLY A 33 30.62 -7.03 -13.96
C GLY A 33 30.64 -8.05 -12.82
N PRO A 34 31.67 -8.02 -11.97
CA PRO A 34 31.81 -8.98 -10.87
C PRO A 34 30.65 -9.00 -9.86
N GLU A 35 29.90 -7.87 -9.77
CA GLU A 35 28.76 -7.70 -8.85
C GLU A 35 27.42 -7.99 -9.51
N THR A 36 27.41 -8.51 -10.73
CA THR A 36 26.18 -8.84 -11.47
C THR A 36 26.28 -10.22 -12.10
N THR A 37 25.23 -11.00 -11.97
CA THR A 37 25.14 -12.33 -12.59
C THR A 37 23.95 -12.42 -13.53
N LEU A 38 24.08 -13.22 -14.58
CA LEU A 38 22.97 -13.69 -15.44
C LEU A 38 22.69 -15.18 -15.22
N ASP A 39 23.42 -15.80 -14.29
CA ASP A 39 23.24 -17.20 -13.92
C ASP A 39 22.08 -17.30 -12.90
N PRO A 40 20.95 -17.96 -13.24
CA PRO A 40 19.85 -18.17 -12.32
C PRO A 40 20.17 -19.11 -11.15
N GLU A 41 21.26 -19.87 -11.25
CA GLU A 41 21.73 -20.80 -10.22
C GLU A 41 22.86 -20.19 -9.34
N ASP A 42 23.22 -18.93 -9.58
CA ASP A 42 24.18 -18.24 -8.72
C ASP A 42 23.69 -18.24 -7.26
N PRO A 43 24.52 -18.70 -6.30
CA PRO A 43 24.11 -18.85 -4.90
C PRO A 43 23.57 -17.55 -4.28
N ALA A 44 24.14 -16.39 -4.60
CA ALA A 44 23.65 -15.10 -4.10
C ALA A 44 22.28 -14.76 -4.69
N TYR A 45 22.09 -15.01 -5.99
CA TYR A 45 20.79 -14.81 -6.63
C TYR A 45 19.71 -15.74 -6.06
N VAL A 46 20.04 -17.01 -5.85
CA VAL A 46 19.13 -18.01 -5.25
C VAL A 46 18.73 -17.57 -3.84
N ALA A 47 19.69 -17.12 -3.02
CA ALA A 47 19.42 -16.62 -1.66
C ALA A 47 18.53 -15.38 -1.67
N ILE A 48 18.82 -14.39 -2.53
CA ILE A 48 17.98 -13.19 -2.71
C ILE A 48 16.57 -13.58 -3.14
N ARG A 49 16.46 -14.46 -4.11
CA ARG A 49 15.16 -14.92 -4.64
C ARG A 49 14.32 -15.62 -3.56
N ALA A 50 14.94 -16.43 -2.72
CA ALA A 50 14.26 -17.13 -1.62
C ALA A 50 13.65 -16.16 -0.58
N HIS A 51 14.21 -14.95 -0.46
CA HIS A 51 13.78 -13.93 0.49
C HIS A 51 13.02 -12.76 -0.16
N ARG A 52 12.70 -12.88 -1.44
CA ARG A 52 11.90 -11.88 -2.15
C ARG A 52 10.45 -11.88 -1.67
N GLY A 53 9.78 -10.73 -1.80
CA GLY A 53 8.35 -10.59 -1.52
C GLY A 53 7.48 -11.51 -2.38
N ARG A 54 6.31 -11.84 -1.87
CA ARG A 54 5.28 -12.63 -2.56
C ARG A 54 4.63 -11.78 -3.67
N GLU A 55 5.02 -12.01 -4.92
CA GLU A 55 4.67 -11.13 -6.06
C GLU A 55 3.16 -10.99 -6.31
N ASP A 56 2.38 -12.04 -6.00
CA ASP A 56 0.93 -12.11 -6.28
C ASP A 56 0.07 -11.90 -5.02
N ASP A 57 0.68 -11.58 -3.87
CA ASP A 57 -0.01 -11.29 -2.62
C ASP A 57 -0.31 -9.79 -2.49
N PRO A 58 -1.52 -9.37 -2.08
CA PRO A 58 -1.79 -7.98 -1.70
C PRO A 58 -0.81 -7.44 -0.64
N PHE A 59 -0.21 -8.34 0.14
CA PHE A 59 0.85 -8.05 1.11
C PHE A 59 2.13 -8.77 0.69
N PRO A 60 2.95 -8.22 -0.22
CA PRO A 60 4.17 -8.86 -0.70
C PRO A 60 5.14 -9.23 0.43
N TYR A 61 5.19 -8.43 1.46
CA TYR A 61 5.96 -8.61 2.69
C TYR A 61 5.04 -8.62 3.91
N ASP A 62 5.59 -8.98 5.04
CA ASP A 62 5.04 -8.59 6.33
C ASP A 62 5.58 -7.21 6.69
N TYR A 63 4.80 -6.41 7.43
CA TYR A 63 5.09 -5.01 7.66
C TYR A 63 4.91 -4.63 9.12
N GLY A 64 5.73 -3.68 9.58
CA GLY A 64 5.60 -3.12 10.91
C GLY A 64 6.26 -1.76 11.06
N GLU A 65 5.94 -1.08 12.13
CA GLU A 65 6.52 0.20 12.53
C GLU A 65 7.80 -0.01 13.34
N SER A 66 8.85 0.68 12.99
CA SER A 66 10.06 0.76 13.79
C SER A 66 9.81 1.54 15.10
N ILE A 67 10.21 0.97 16.22
CA ILE A 67 10.27 1.69 17.50
C ILE A 67 11.69 2.20 17.84
N GLY A 68 12.50 2.46 16.81
CA GLY A 68 13.90 2.83 16.90
C GLY A 68 14.82 1.62 16.72
N THR A 69 14.56 0.86 15.67
CA THR A 69 15.11 -0.48 15.41
C THR A 69 16.53 -0.41 14.85
N PRO A 70 17.53 -1.07 15.45
CA PRO A 70 18.85 -1.21 14.86
C PRO A 70 18.81 -2.12 13.61
N ARG A 71 19.73 -1.91 12.71
CA ARG A 71 19.90 -2.70 11.49
C ARG A 71 21.30 -3.28 11.42
N PHE A 72 21.39 -4.56 11.09
CA PHE A 72 22.64 -5.30 11.00
C PHE A 72 22.78 -5.96 9.62
N ALA A 73 23.99 -5.95 9.07
CA ALA A 73 24.30 -6.60 7.79
C ALA A 73 24.31 -8.14 7.88
N ALA A 74 24.67 -8.66 9.05
CA ALA A 74 24.64 -10.08 9.40
C ALA A 74 23.99 -10.22 10.79
N LEU A 75 23.66 -11.45 11.20
CA LEU A 75 23.17 -11.69 12.56
C LEU A 75 24.22 -11.23 13.57
N PRO A 76 23.89 -10.25 14.43
CA PRO A 76 24.88 -9.66 15.32
C PRO A 76 25.23 -10.57 16.49
N SER A 77 26.48 -10.54 16.91
CA SER A 77 26.90 -11.09 18.18
C SER A 77 26.24 -10.35 19.35
N LEU A 78 26.21 -10.96 20.52
CA LEU A 78 25.63 -10.33 21.73
C LEU A 78 26.33 -8.99 22.07
N ASP A 79 27.63 -8.87 21.85
CA ASP A 79 28.36 -7.65 22.07
C ASP A 79 28.01 -6.54 21.06
N GLU A 80 27.74 -6.90 19.81
CA GLU A 80 27.23 -5.96 18.83
C GLU A 80 25.82 -5.50 19.16
N GLN A 81 24.95 -6.39 19.61
CA GLN A 81 23.61 -6.02 20.08
C GLN A 81 23.67 -5.02 21.23
N ARG A 82 24.50 -5.27 22.24
CA ARG A 82 24.71 -4.37 23.40
C ARG A 82 25.27 -3.01 22.98
N ARG A 83 26.16 -2.98 22.00
CA ARG A 83 26.73 -1.73 21.50
C ARG A 83 25.71 -0.88 20.75
N GLU A 84 24.90 -1.52 19.92
CA GLU A 84 23.94 -0.81 19.07
C GLU A 84 22.61 -0.51 19.76
N GLU A 85 22.25 -1.24 20.81
CA GLU A 85 21.03 -1.06 21.58
C GLU A 85 21.37 -0.55 22.99
N TRP A 86 21.39 0.77 23.17
CA TRP A 86 21.79 1.43 24.45
C TRP A 86 20.98 0.97 25.69
N ASP A 87 19.74 0.46 25.49
CA ASP A 87 18.84 -0.06 26.54
C ASP A 87 18.70 -1.59 26.46
N PHE A 88 19.63 -2.30 25.85
CA PHE A 88 19.54 -3.72 25.52
C PHE A 88 19.06 -4.59 26.69
N GLU A 89 19.76 -4.54 27.83
CA GLU A 89 19.44 -5.40 28.98
C GLU A 89 18.04 -5.12 29.53
N GLN A 90 17.68 -3.84 29.69
CA GLN A 90 16.37 -3.43 30.19
C GLN A 90 15.25 -3.85 29.20
N HIS A 91 15.50 -3.70 27.90
CA HIS A 91 14.54 -4.10 26.87
C HIS A 91 14.35 -5.61 26.88
N GLN A 92 15.43 -6.39 26.91
CA GLN A 92 15.36 -7.86 26.93
C GLN A 92 14.67 -8.38 28.23
N GLU A 93 14.85 -7.71 29.36
CA GLU A 93 14.12 -8.04 30.59
C GLU A 93 12.61 -7.84 30.42
N LYS A 94 12.19 -6.72 29.84
CA LYS A 94 10.77 -6.46 29.54
C LYS A 94 10.20 -7.48 28.56
N VAL A 95 10.93 -7.83 27.49
CA VAL A 95 10.52 -8.85 26.52
C VAL A 95 10.35 -10.22 27.22
N ARG A 96 11.31 -10.62 28.06
CA ARG A 96 11.21 -11.88 28.83
C ARG A 96 10.01 -11.87 29.79
N ALA A 97 9.81 -10.76 30.49
CA ALA A 97 8.66 -10.59 31.39
C ALA A 97 7.32 -10.64 30.64
N ALA A 98 7.23 -10.03 29.45
CA ALA A 98 6.04 -10.08 28.61
C ALA A 98 5.74 -11.51 28.10
N ARG A 99 6.79 -12.22 27.63
CA ARG A 99 6.67 -13.63 27.22
C ARG A 99 6.23 -14.55 28.37
N ALA A 100 6.78 -14.36 29.56
CA ALA A 100 6.46 -15.16 30.75
C ALA A 100 5.02 -14.99 31.24
N LYS A 101 4.43 -13.82 31.00
CA LYS A 101 3.04 -13.54 31.43
C LYS A 101 1.99 -14.10 30.47
N ALA A 102 2.37 -14.64 29.30
CA ALA A 102 1.50 -15.17 28.24
C ALA A 102 0.38 -14.22 27.76
N GLU A 103 0.07 -13.20 28.53
CA GLU A 103 -0.89 -12.13 28.28
C GLU A 103 -0.17 -10.81 28.57
N GLY A 104 0.53 -10.29 27.59
CA GLY A 104 1.27 -9.02 27.77
C GLY A 104 0.35 -7.90 28.25
N THR A 105 0.45 -7.58 29.53
CA THR A 105 -0.31 -6.47 30.14
C THR A 105 0.26 -5.09 29.78
N ASP A 106 1.49 -5.04 29.23
CA ASP A 106 2.04 -3.82 28.66
C ASP A 106 1.53 -3.65 27.22
N PRO A 107 0.71 -2.63 26.91
CA PRO A 107 0.14 -2.42 25.59
C PRO A 107 1.18 -2.32 24.48
N LEU A 108 2.39 -1.84 24.78
CA LEU A 108 3.47 -1.77 23.80
C LEU A 108 3.94 -3.17 23.39
N TYR A 109 4.12 -4.08 24.35
CA TYR A 109 4.60 -5.42 24.08
C TYR A 109 3.50 -6.37 23.61
N ALA A 110 2.25 -6.13 23.98
CA ALA A 110 1.10 -6.85 23.44
C ALA A 110 0.92 -6.66 21.92
N LEU A 111 1.41 -5.54 21.39
CA LEU A 111 1.39 -5.24 19.94
C LEU A 111 2.60 -5.83 19.19
N LEU A 112 3.62 -6.30 19.91
CA LEU A 112 4.79 -6.90 19.31
C LEU A 112 4.57 -8.40 19.16
N ASP A 113 4.18 -8.99 18.17
CA ASP A 113 4.10 -10.44 18.01
C ASP A 113 5.42 -11.11 18.49
N LEU A 114 5.46 -11.51 19.75
CA LEU A 114 6.64 -12.07 20.41
C LEU A 114 6.77 -13.59 20.24
N ALA A 115 5.85 -14.22 19.52
CA ALA A 115 5.96 -15.64 19.24
C ALA A 115 7.25 -15.95 18.47
N PRO A 116 8.00 -16.98 18.85
CA PRO A 116 9.21 -17.39 18.16
C PRO A 116 8.89 -17.80 16.71
N ALA A 117 9.86 -17.61 15.81
CA ALA A 117 9.71 -17.99 14.41
C ALA A 117 9.77 -19.50 14.20
N GLY A 118 10.42 -20.22 15.12
CA GLY A 118 10.58 -21.70 15.05
C GLY A 118 11.58 -22.19 13.99
N ALA A 119 12.23 -21.30 13.28
CA ALA A 119 13.23 -21.63 12.27
C ALA A 119 14.57 -20.99 12.62
N THR A 120 15.66 -21.75 12.49
CA THR A 120 17.03 -21.24 12.65
C THR A 120 17.40 -20.38 11.44
N ALA A 121 18.06 -19.25 11.69
CA ALA A 121 18.54 -18.38 10.62
C ALA A 121 19.54 -19.13 9.73
N PRO A 122 19.36 -19.07 8.40
CA PRO A 122 20.31 -19.66 7.47
C PRO A 122 21.61 -18.84 7.42
N ASP A 123 22.69 -19.48 6.99
CA ASP A 123 23.92 -18.81 6.63
C ASP A 123 23.68 -18.11 5.28
N LEU A 124 23.47 -16.81 5.31
CA LEU A 124 23.18 -16.00 4.12
C LEU A 124 24.46 -15.30 3.65
N PRO A 125 24.60 -15.06 2.34
CA PRO A 125 25.70 -14.24 1.81
C PRO A 125 25.74 -12.87 2.49
N ASP A 126 26.96 -12.36 2.74
CA ASP A 126 27.15 -11.02 3.27
C ASP A 126 26.80 -9.95 2.21
N PHE A 127 25.66 -9.33 2.35
CA PHE A 127 25.24 -8.18 1.56
C PHE A 127 25.65 -6.84 2.19
N GLY A 128 26.71 -6.86 2.99
CA GLY A 128 27.17 -5.76 3.84
C GLY A 128 27.33 -4.40 3.16
N GLY A 129 27.61 -4.37 1.84
CA GLY A 129 27.69 -3.14 1.06
C GLY A 129 26.37 -2.37 1.09
N LEU A 130 25.26 -3.03 0.78
CA LEU A 130 23.90 -2.42 0.74
C LEU A 130 23.46 -1.92 2.11
N VAL A 131 23.77 -2.65 3.18
CA VAL A 131 23.38 -2.28 4.55
C VAL A 131 24.31 -1.24 5.16
N ARG A 132 25.62 -1.28 4.84
CA ARG A 132 26.61 -0.32 5.38
C ARG A 132 26.41 1.10 4.87
N GLU A 133 25.95 1.28 3.64
CA GLU A 133 25.59 2.60 3.09
C GLU A 133 24.26 3.12 3.66
N ALA A 134 23.43 2.25 4.19
CA ALA A 134 22.20 2.61 4.84
C ALA A 134 22.43 3.11 6.28
N ARG A 135 21.48 3.89 6.80
CA ARG A 135 21.53 4.33 8.19
C ARG A 135 21.51 3.10 9.13
N PRO A 136 22.36 3.08 10.20
CA PRO A 136 22.46 1.94 11.10
C PRO A 136 21.18 1.69 11.92
N ARG A 137 20.24 2.62 11.89
CA ARG A 137 18.96 2.53 12.58
C ARG A 137 17.80 2.95 11.69
N VAL A 138 16.70 2.24 11.79
CA VAL A 138 15.41 2.65 11.22
C VAL A 138 14.76 3.62 12.19
N ILE A 139 14.50 4.83 11.74
CA ILE A 139 13.90 5.90 12.54
C ILE A 139 12.54 5.44 13.07
N ARG A 140 12.24 5.78 14.34
CA ARG A 140 10.91 5.52 14.94
C ARG A 140 9.80 6.11 14.08
N GLY A 141 8.74 5.31 13.83
CA GLY A 141 7.63 5.68 12.96
C GLY A 141 7.84 5.33 11.49
N SER A 142 9.09 5.03 11.04
CA SER A 142 9.29 4.44 9.72
C SER A 142 8.82 3.00 9.69
N THR A 143 8.45 2.54 8.52
CA THR A 143 7.99 1.16 8.36
C THR A 143 9.14 0.24 7.92
N ILE A 144 9.02 -1.02 8.28
CA ILE A 144 9.94 -2.09 7.93
C ILE A 144 9.13 -3.16 7.20
N ALA A 145 9.65 -3.60 6.06
CA ALA A 145 9.13 -4.74 5.31
C ALA A 145 10.07 -5.92 5.47
N TRP A 146 9.55 -7.11 5.75
CA TRP A 146 10.37 -8.32 5.89
C TRP A 146 9.70 -9.52 5.20
N SER A 147 10.52 -10.47 4.76
CA SER A 147 10.06 -11.66 4.06
C SER A 147 10.02 -12.91 4.95
N ARG A 148 10.90 -12.97 5.94
CA ARG A 148 11.08 -14.14 6.83
C ARG A 148 11.43 -13.69 8.25
N ALA A 149 11.12 -14.57 9.20
CA ALA A 149 11.54 -14.45 10.59
C ALA A 149 12.30 -15.70 11.02
N TYR A 150 13.35 -15.54 11.80
CA TYR A 150 14.24 -16.61 12.26
C TYR A 150 14.61 -16.41 13.72
N ASP A 151 14.88 -17.48 14.44
CA ASP A 151 15.38 -17.43 15.81
C ASP A 151 16.90 -17.63 15.83
N ASP A 152 17.61 -16.85 16.63
CA ASP A 152 19.02 -17.09 16.91
C ASP A 152 19.21 -18.16 18.00
N ALA A 153 20.48 -18.50 18.28
CA ALA A 153 20.83 -19.50 19.31
C ALA A 153 20.39 -19.11 20.73
N THR A 154 20.08 -17.83 20.98
CA THR A 154 19.57 -17.32 22.28
C THR A 154 18.06 -17.34 22.37
N GLY A 155 17.36 -17.68 21.27
CA GLY A 155 15.89 -17.64 21.16
C GLY A 155 15.35 -16.25 20.91
N ARG A 156 16.19 -15.27 20.50
CA ARG A 156 15.73 -13.97 20.01
C ARG A 156 15.32 -14.10 18.55
N THR A 157 14.15 -13.56 18.20
CA THR A 157 13.63 -13.60 16.84
C THR A 157 14.14 -12.40 16.03
N TRP A 158 14.59 -12.67 14.84
CA TRP A 158 15.13 -11.72 13.86
C TRP A 158 14.31 -11.72 12.59
N LEU A 159 14.06 -10.54 12.05
CA LEU A 159 13.38 -10.34 10.77
C LEU A 159 14.41 -10.05 9.69
N TYR A 160 14.31 -10.78 8.58
CA TYR A 160 15.11 -10.52 7.39
C TYR A 160 14.36 -9.57 6.46
N THR A 161 14.85 -8.33 6.37
CA THR A 161 14.17 -7.24 5.68
C THR A 161 14.33 -7.29 4.16
N SER A 162 13.49 -6.56 3.44
CA SER A 162 13.51 -6.46 1.98
C SER A 162 14.83 -5.88 1.43
N ASP A 163 15.53 -5.09 2.23
CA ASP A 163 16.83 -4.50 1.93
C ASP A 163 18.00 -5.31 2.49
N HIS A 164 17.77 -6.60 2.74
CA HIS A 164 18.77 -7.59 3.15
C HIS A 164 19.45 -7.31 4.50
N ALA A 165 18.76 -6.63 5.40
CA ALA A 165 19.23 -6.40 6.76
C ALA A 165 18.55 -7.34 7.76
N TRP A 166 19.19 -7.53 8.91
CA TRP A 166 18.63 -8.18 10.07
C TRP A 166 18.17 -7.14 11.06
N VAL A 167 16.92 -7.24 11.52
CA VAL A 167 16.37 -6.38 12.57
C VAL A 167 15.69 -7.25 13.64
N PRO A 168 15.81 -6.90 14.94
CA PRO A 168 15.17 -7.67 15.99
C PRO A 168 13.66 -7.46 15.98
N LYS A 169 12.89 -8.54 15.98
CA LYS A 169 11.42 -8.54 15.95
C LYS A 169 10.82 -7.76 17.13
N ASP A 170 11.44 -7.85 18.29
CA ASP A 170 11.02 -7.15 19.51
C ASP A 170 11.19 -5.61 19.46
N ARG A 171 11.76 -5.08 18.39
CA ARG A 171 11.86 -3.64 18.07
C ARG A 171 10.98 -3.20 16.91
N VAL A 172 10.06 -4.07 16.47
CA VAL A 172 9.14 -3.80 15.36
C VAL A 172 7.72 -4.07 15.83
N ARG A 173 6.84 -3.07 15.69
CA ARG A 173 5.40 -3.22 15.95
C ARG A 173 4.72 -3.66 14.66
N PRO A 174 4.21 -4.90 14.56
CA PRO A 174 3.55 -5.37 13.35
C PRO A 174 2.29 -4.56 13.04
N TYR A 175 2.03 -4.31 11.76
CA TYR A 175 0.74 -3.78 11.33
C TYR A 175 -0.27 -4.91 11.16
N PRO A 176 -1.49 -4.75 11.66
CA PRO A 176 -2.58 -5.67 11.33
C PRO A 176 -2.88 -5.57 9.83
N ARG A 177 -3.12 -6.71 9.20
CA ARG A 177 -3.52 -6.75 7.79
C ARG A 177 -4.97 -6.26 7.66
N SER A 178 -5.19 -5.25 6.81
CA SER A 178 -6.55 -4.83 6.48
C SER A 178 -7.22 -5.88 5.60
N GLU A 179 -8.42 -6.29 5.99
CA GLU A 179 -9.26 -7.17 5.19
C GLU A 179 -10.20 -6.40 4.26
N PHE A 180 -10.17 -5.07 4.30
CA PHE A 180 -11.03 -4.24 3.47
C PHE A 180 -10.74 -4.46 1.99
N GLU A 181 -11.84 -4.62 1.25
CA GLU A 181 -11.86 -4.75 -0.20
C GLU A 181 -13.05 -3.99 -0.76
N GLY A 182 -12.83 -3.25 -1.83
CA GLY A 182 -13.88 -2.59 -2.60
C GLY A 182 -14.81 -3.58 -3.30
N VAL A 183 -15.67 -3.09 -4.16
CA VAL A 183 -16.70 -3.90 -4.78
C VAL A 183 -16.70 -3.77 -6.30
N TRP A 184 -16.71 -4.90 -6.99
CA TRP A 184 -16.98 -4.96 -8.42
C TRP A 184 -18.46 -4.73 -8.71
N LEU A 185 -18.76 -3.79 -9.60
CA LEU A 185 -20.12 -3.41 -10.00
C LEU A 185 -20.65 -4.38 -11.06
N ARG A 186 -20.95 -5.60 -10.62
CA ARG A 186 -21.43 -6.71 -11.44
C ARG A 186 -22.48 -7.52 -10.65
N GLY A 187 -23.20 -8.41 -11.33
CA GLY A 187 -24.19 -9.27 -10.67
C GLY A 187 -25.35 -8.50 -10.00
N GLY A 188 -25.74 -7.33 -10.55
CA GLY A 188 -26.81 -6.48 -10.01
C GLY A 188 -26.34 -5.42 -9.02
N VAL A 189 -25.04 -5.38 -8.64
CA VAL A 189 -24.49 -4.30 -7.82
C VAL A 189 -24.27 -3.06 -8.68
N GLN A 190 -24.88 -1.95 -8.28
CA GLN A 190 -24.83 -0.68 -9.03
C GLN A 190 -24.61 0.49 -8.07
N LEU A 191 -24.07 1.59 -8.58
CA LEU A 191 -23.99 2.86 -7.87
C LEU A 191 -25.39 3.53 -7.79
N PRO A 192 -25.64 4.35 -6.74
CA PRO A 192 -24.68 4.75 -5.70
C PRO A 192 -24.56 3.73 -4.56
N LEU A 193 -23.36 3.67 -3.96
CA LEU A 193 -23.05 2.82 -2.81
C LEU A 193 -22.52 3.65 -1.65
N ALA A 194 -23.01 3.41 -0.45
CA ALA A 194 -22.55 4.06 0.76
C ALA A 194 -21.69 3.11 1.60
N PHE A 195 -20.45 3.53 1.91
CA PHE A 195 -19.49 2.80 2.73
C PHE A 195 -19.45 3.40 4.14
N ALA A 196 -19.59 2.59 5.18
CA ALA A 196 -19.51 3.04 6.56
C ALA A 196 -18.06 3.30 6.97
N ARG A 197 -17.71 4.56 7.31
CA ARG A 197 -16.34 4.92 7.73
C ARG A 197 -16.01 4.49 9.16
N LYS A 198 -17.00 4.42 10.03
CA LYS A 198 -16.84 4.10 11.45
C LYS A 198 -17.69 2.88 11.82
N ALA A 199 -17.33 2.25 12.94
CA ALA A 199 -18.02 1.05 13.40
C ALA A 199 -19.49 1.31 13.76
N LYS A 200 -20.33 0.31 13.46
CA LYS A 200 -21.73 0.17 13.92
C LYS A 200 -22.58 1.42 13.67
N ARG A 201 -22.56 1.90 12.41
CA ARG A 201 -23.40 3.06 12.05
C ARG A 201 -24.88 2.67 12.03
N PRO A 202 -25.76 3.38 12.80
CA PRO A 202 -27.17 3.12 12.82
C PRO A 202 -27.82 3.49 11.51
N LEU A 203 -28.89 2.77 11.19
CA LEU A 203 -29.85 3.14 10.15
C LEU A 203 -31.09 3.77 10.79
N TYR A 204 -31.87 4.49 10.00
CA TYR A 204 -33.00 5.29 10.48
C TYR A 204 -34.26 4.99 9.69
N ARG A 205 -35.42 5.24 10.31
CA ARG A 205 -36.73 5.22 9.66
C ARG A 205 -37.36 6.59 9.80
N TRP A 206 -38.02 7.04 8.75
CA TRP A 206 -38.81 8.27 8.79
C TRP A 206 -40.20 7.95 9.31
N ASP A 207 -40.64 8.54 10.44
CA ASP A 207 -41.95 8.32 11.05
C ASP A 207 -43.04 9.29 10.56
N GLY A 208 -42.71 10.18 9.65
CA GLY A 208 -43.58 11.26 9.14
C GLY A 208 -43.16 12.64 9.67
N ALA A 209 -42.46 12.72 10.79
CA ALA A 209 -42.03 13.96 11.42
C ALA A 209 -40.52 14.03 11.67
N THR A 210 -39.88 12.91 12.01
CA THR A 210 -38.46 12.83 12.36
C THR A 210 -37.84 11.52 11.92
N PHE A 211 -36.50 11.46 11.97
CA PHE A 211 -35.74 10.21 11.77
C PHE A 211 -35.54 9.50 13.11
N VAL A 212 -36.11 8.31 13.22
CA VAL A 212 -35.99 7.43 14.39
C VAL A 212 -34.90 6.39 14.10
N GLU A 213 -33.96 6.24 15.04
CA GLU A 213 -32.91 5.24 14.96
C GLU A 213 -33.52 3.83 15.04
N SER A 214 -33.10 2.94 14.11
CA SER A 214 -33.49 1.52 14.11
C SER A 214 -32.46 0.66 14.80
N ASP A 215 -32.74 -0.62 15.00
CA ASP A 215 -31.78 -1.58 15.53
C ASP A 215 -30.76 -2.05 14.47
N GLU A 216 -31.04 -1.77 13.20
CA GLU A 216 -30.14 -2.12 12.09
C GLU A 216 -28.84 -1.30 12.15
N ARG A 217 -27.71 -1.95 11.93
CA ARG A 217 -26.38 -1.33 11.93
C ARG A 217 -25.60 -1.74 10.69
N VAL A 218 -24.75 -0.83 10.22
CA VAL A 218 -23.76 -1.13 9.17
C VAL A 218 -22.38 -1.18 9.84
N GLU A 219 -21.69 -2.29 9.62
CA GLU A 219 -20.34 -2.49 10.15
C GLU A 219 -19.33 -1.58 9.45
N ARG A 220 -18.22 -1.30 10.13
CA ARG A 220 -17.14 -0.48 9.58
C ARG A 220 -16.62 -1.07 8.27
N LEU A 221 -16.42 -0.20 7.28
CA LEU A 221 -15.96 -0.51 5.93
C LEU A 221 -16.94 -1.36 5.10
N ALA A 222 -18.05 -1.82 5.67
CA ALA A 222 -19.12 -2.43 4.88
C ALA A 222 -19.87 -1.38 4.04
N TRP A 223 -20.43 -1.83 2.93
CA TRP A 223 -21.21 -1.00 2.02
C TRP A 223 -22.67 -1.43 1.93
N VAL A 224 -23.52 -0.48 1.59
CA VAL A 224 -24.94 -0.70 1.32
C VAL A 224 -25.37 0.07 0.07
N PRO A 225 -26.24 -0.49 -0.78
CA PRO A 225 -26.82 0.26 -1.90
C PRO A 225 -27.74 1.36 -1.39
N VAL A 226 -27.62 2.55 -1.97
CA VAL A 226 -28.48 3.69 -1.67
C VAL A 226 -29.18 4.18 -2.93
N SER A 227 -30.26 4.96 -2.77
CA SER A 227 -30.92 5.67 -3.85
C SER A 227 -30.39 7.11 -3.96
N ASP A 228 -30.95 7.88 -4.88
CA ASP A 228 -30.67 9.32 -4.98
C ASP A 228 -31.58 10.16 -4.07
N GLU A 229 -32.53 9.52 -3.37
CA GLU A 229 -33.42 10.18 -2.43
C GLU A 229 -32.66 10.69 -1.21
N ARG A 230 -32.75 12.00 -0.98
CA ARG A 230 -32.04 12.71 0.08
C ARG A 230 -33.00 13.62 0.84
N LYS A 231 -33.00 13.55 2.17
CA LYS A 231 -33.74 14.45 3.06
C LYS A 231 -32.83 15.15 4.03
N VAL A 232 -33.13 16.40 4.34
CA VAL A 232 -32.44 17.16 5.39
C VAL A 232 -33.41 17.39 6.53
N HIS A 233 -33.02 16.97 7.73
CA HIS A 233 -33.81 17.16 8.95
C HIS A 233 -32.89 17.48 10.12
N GLY A 234 -33.22 18.49 10.92
CA GLY A 234 -32.42 18.91 12.07
C GLY A 234 -30.97 19.32 11.72
N GLY A 235 -30.74 19.84 10.51
CA GLY A 235 -29.39 20.21 10.01
C GLY A 235 -28.55 19.01 9.55
N LEU A 236 -29.09 17.79 9.59
CA LEU A 236 -28.43 16.56 9.13
C LEU A 236 -29.05 16.07 7.83
N ALA A 237 -28.20 15.57 6.94
CA ALA A 237 -28.62 14.96 5.70
C ALA A 237 -28.72 13.44 5.85
N TYR A 238 -29.79 12.89 5.27
CA TYR A 238 -30.06 11.46 5.23
C TYR A 238 -30.26 11.02 3.78
N VAL A 239 -29.77 9.84 3.47
CA VAL A 239 -29.90 9.20 2.15
C VAL A 239 -30.65 7.90 2.31
N GLU A 240 -31.61 7.63 1.44
CA GLU A 240 -32.42 6.41 1.49
C GLU A 240 -31.65 5.22 0.92
N LEU A 241 -31.77 4.05 1.56
CA LEU A 241 -31.28 2.80 1.00
C LEU A 241 -32.09 2.42 -0.24
N ALA A 242 -31.45 1.75 -1.21
CA ALA A 242 -32.10 1.31 -2.46
C ALA A 242 -33.34 0.41 -2.22
N LYS A 243 -33.40 -0.30 -1.09
CA LYS A 243 -34.60 -1.11 -0.69
C LYS A 243 -35.81 -0.28 -0.28
N GLY A 244 -35.64 1.04 -0.08
CA GLY A 244 -36.68 1.96 0.38
C GLY A 244 -37.00 1.88 1.87
N GLY A 245 -37.55 2.98 2.42
CA GLY A 245 -38.08 3.07 3.80
C GLY A 245 -37.03 3.06 4.91
N VAL A 246 -35.76 2.89 4.59
CA VAL A 246 -34.61 2.89 5.54
C VAL A 246 -33.60 3.91 5.08
N TRP A 247 -33.06 4.67 6.01
CA TRP A 247 -32.20 5.81 5.75
C TRP A 247 -30.86 5.68 6.49
N LEU A 248 -29.80 6.19 5.91
CA LEU A 248 -28.52 6.40 6.57
C LEU A 248 -28.23 7.90 6.74
N ARG A 249 -27.51 8.26 7.78
CA ARG A 249 -27.05 9.63 7.98
C ARG A 249 -25.77 9.86 7.16
N GLU A 250 -25.84 10.77 6.19
CA GLU A 250 -24.81 10.94 5.16
C GLU A 250 -23.40 11.21 5.75
N VAL A 251 -23.30 11.96 6.85
CA VAL A 251 -22.02 12.29 7.50
C VAL A 251 -21.27 11.05 8.05
N ASP A 252 -21.92 9.94 8.27
CA ASP A 252 -21.33 8.70 8.78
C ASP A 252 -20.76 7.80 7.67
N PHE A 253 -21.06 8.12 6.42
CA PHE A 253 -20.73 7.30 5.25
C PHE A 253 -19.96 8.09 4.20
N SER A 254 -19.21 7.37 3.38
CA SER A 254 -18.70 7.85 2.10
C SER A 254 -19.56 7.28 0.99
N VAL A 255 -20.14 8.14 0.16
CA VAL A 255 -21.06 7.70 -0.90
C VAL A 255 -20.35 7.77 -2.24
N ALA A 256 -20.09 6.61 -2.84
CA ALA A 256 -19.61 6.49 -4.20
C ALA A 256 -20.79 6.69 -5.18
N ARG A 257 -20.66 7.65 -6.07
CA ARG A 257 -21.66 7.98 -7.11
C ARG A 257 -21.00 7.90 -8.49
N ALA A 258 -21.82 7.62 -9.50
CA ALA A 258 -21.33 7.63 -10.87
C ALA A 258 -20.99 9.07 -11.29
N SER A 259 -19.81 9.26 -11.91
CA SER A 259 -19.46 10.48 -12.62
C SER A 259 -20.19 10.52 -13.97
N SER A 260 -20.78 11.64 -14.30
CA SER A 260 -21.45 11.84 -15.59
C SER A 260 -20.51 12.22 -16.72
N THR A 261 -19.27 12.63 -16.39
CA THR A 261 -18.35 13.22 -17.37
C THR A 261 -17.02 12.48 -17.36
N PRO A 262 -16.75 11.66 -18.40
CA PRO A 262 -15.41 11.11 -18.60
C PRO A 262 -14.38 12.25 -18.75
N PRO A 263 -13.14 12.07 -18.29
CA PRO A 263 -12.08 13.10 -18.40
C PRO A 263 -11.56 13.31 -19.82
N TYR A 264 -12.08 12.58 -20.80
CA TYR A 264 -11.61 12.57 -22.18
C TYR A 264 -12.69 13.09 -23.15
N LEU A 265 -12.25 13.85 -24.17
CA LEU A 265 -13.09 14.18 -25.31
C LEU A 265 -13.44 12.90 -26.09
N GLU A 266 -14.64 12.83 -26.68
CA GLU A 266 -15.07 11.66 -27.45
C GLU A 266 -14.13 11.34 -28.62
N ALA A 267 -13.43 12.33 -29.18
CA ALA A 267 -12.40 12.13 -30.22
C ALA A 267 -11.14 11.41 -29.69
N GLU A 268 -10.80 11.56 -28.41
CA GLU A 268 -9.69 10.82 -27.77
C GLU A 268 -10.11 9.40 -27.40
N LEU A 269 -11.40 9.14 -27.42
CA LEU A 269 -12.00 7.83 -27.23
C LEU A 269 -12.04 7.00 -28.52
N ALA A 270 -11.58 7.54 -29.67
CA ALA A 270 -11.45 6.76 -30.90
C ALA A 270 -10.44 5.62 -30.72
N PRO A 271 -10.70 4.42 -31.27
CA PRO A 271 -9.75 3.33 -31.19
C PRO A 271 -8.40 3.77 -31.75
N ARG A 272 -7.35 3.74 -30.91
CA ARG A 272 -5.99 3.74 -31.44
C ARG A 272 -5.74 2.36 -32.03
N GLU A 273 -5.16 2.30 -33.22
CA GLU A 273 -4.63 1.04 -33.74
C GLU A 273 -3.56 0.57 -32.74
N THR A 274 -3.85 -0.55 -32.08
CA THR A 274 -2.87 -1.20 -31.20
C THR A 274 -1.91 -1.99 -32.07
N GLU A 275 -0.62 -1.76 -31.93
CA GLU A 275 0.36 -2.69 -32.48
C GLU A 275 0.14 -4.07 -31.84
N PRO A 276 0.12 -5.14 -32.66
CA PRO A 276 -0.02 -6.50 -32.16
C PRO A 276 1.10 -6.82 -31.15
N ASP A 277 0.76 -7.56 -30.08
CA ASP A 277 1.77 -8.11 -29.18
C ASP A 277 2.71 -9.10 -29.94
N ALA A 278 3.74 -9.59 -29.27
CA ALA A 278 4.68 -10.56 -29.85
C ALA A 278 4.03 -11.88 -30.30
N ALA A 279 2.76 -12.11 -29.96
CA ALA A 279 1.95 -13.26 -30.39
C ALA A 279 0.91 -12.88 -31.46
N GLY A 280 0.96 -11.65 -31.98
CA GLY A 280 0.06 -11.17 -33.03
C GLY A 280 -1.37 -10.87 -32.57
N ARG A 281 -1.61 -10.71 -31.26
CA ARG A 281 -2.91 -10.40 -30.71
C ARG A 281 -3.05 -8.90 -30.51
N SER A 282 -4.04 -8.29 -31.11
CA SER A 282 -4.46 -6.92 -30.82
C SER A 282 -5.73 -6.96 -29.97
N GLU A 283 -5.61 -6.74 -28.66
CA GLU A 283 -6.79 -6.42 -27.86
C GLU A 283 -7.16 -4.95 -28.10
N PRO A 284 -8.45 -4.65 -28.31
CA PRO A 284 -8.86 -3.25 -28.37
C PRO A 284 -8.48 -2.57 -27.07
N PRO A 285 -7.91 -1.33 -27.11
CA PRO A 285 -7.53 -0.63 -25.89
C PRO A 285 -8.76 -0.48 -25.00
N ARG A 286 -8.69 -1.02 -23.79
CA ARG A 286 -9.69 -0.76 -22.77
C ARG A 286 -9.61 0.72 -22.43
N ARG A 287 -10.70 1.43 -22.50
CA ARG A 287 -10.78 2.85 -22.21
C ARG A 287 -10.99 3.01 -20.70
N THR A 288 -9.94 2.70 -19.93
CA THR A 288 -10.00 2.71 -18.48
C THR A 288 -9.69 4.10 -17.92
N TRP A 289 -10.43 4.48 -16.91
CA TRP A 289 -10.15 5.68 -16.13
C TRP A 289 -10.67 5.53 -14.69
N ILE A 290 -10.15 6.34 -13.82
CA ILE A 290 -10.44 6.34 -12.39
C ILE A 290 -10.92 7.73 -11.97
N ASP A 291 -12.09 7.78 -11.33
CA ASP A 291 -12.61 8.98 -10.69
C ASP A 291 -12.30 8.94 -9.18
N VAL A 292 -11.64 9.99 -8.68
CA VAL A 292 -11.24 10.12 -7.28
C VAL A 292 -11.99 11.29 -6.64
N SER A 293 -12.88 10.98 -5.72
CA SER A 293 -13.55 11.97 -4.89
C SER A 293 -12.75 12.23 -3.61
N VAL A 294 -11.99 13.34 -3.60
CA VAL A 294 -11.11 13.67 -2.46
C VAL A 294 -11.91 13.85 -1.17
N PHE A 295 -12.96 14.66 -1.16
CA PHE A 295 -13.78 14.86 0.03
C PHE A 295 -14.76 13.72 0.32
N GLY A 296 -15.19 13.00 -0.73
CA GLY A 296 -16.01 11.79 -0.57
C GLY A 296 -15.24 10.62 0.02
N GLY A 297 -13.90 10.61 -0.13
CA GLY A 297 -13.06 9.50 0.29
C GLY A 297 -13.33 8.22 -0.51
N THR A 298 -13.76 8.37 -1.78
CA THR A 298 -14.16 7.26 -2.65
C THR A 298 -13.41 7.28 -3.97
N LEU A 299 -13.30 6.12 -4.59
CA LEU A 299 -12.76 5.92 -5.93
C LEU A 299 -13.72 5.05 -6.71
N VAL A 300 -13.98 5.43 -7.96
CA VAL A 300 -14.74 4.61 -8.93
C VAL A 300 -13.92 4.41 -10.19
N ALA A 301 -13.76 3.17 -10.62
CA ALA A 301 -13.09 2.80 -11.86
C ALA A 301 -14.12 2.56 -12.98
N TYR A 302 -13.75 2.93 -14.21
CA TYR A 302 -14.63 2.91 -15.36
C TYR A 302 -13.98 2.26 -16.58
N GLU A 303 -14.77 1.52 -17.33
CA GLU A 303 -14.49 1.11 -18.71
C GLU A 303 -15.41 1.91 -19.65
N GLY A 304 -14.84 2.86 -20.38
CA GLY A 304 -15.62 3.83 -21.13
C GLY A 304 -16.53 4.66 -20.21
N ARG A 305 -17.83 4.53 -20.35
CA ARG A 305 -18.83 5.21 -19.49
C ARG A 305 -19.38 4.30 -18.39
N THR A 306 -18.98 3.03 -18.37
CA THR A 306 -19.51 2.03 -17.43
C THR A 306 -18.67 2.00 -16.17
N PRO A 307 -19.21 2.29 -14.98
CA PRO A 307 -18.51 2.07 -13.73
C PRO A 307 -18.39 0.56 -13.48
N VAL A 308 -17.17 0.11 -13.14
CA VAL A 308 -16.88 -1.32 -12.97
C VAL A 308 -16.42 -1.70 -11.57
N PHE A 309 -15.86 -0.75 -10.82
CA PHE A 309 -15.38 -1.00 -9.47
C PHE A 309 -15.52 0.26 -8.61
N ALA A 310 -15.82 0.09 -7.31
CA ALA A 310 -15.91 1.19 -6.36
C ALA A 310 -15.25 0.81 -5.03
N THR A 311 -14.53 1.76 -4.41
CA THR A 311 -13.88 1.54 -3.13
C THR A 311 -13.72 2.84 -2.33
N LEU A 312 -13.30 2.68 -1.05
CA LEU A 312 -12.82 3.77 -0.21
C LEU A 312 -11.34 4.03 -0.45
N ILE A 313 -10.97 5.29 -0.32
CA ILE A 313 -9.57 5.74 -0.37
C ILE A 313 -9.27 6.65 0.82
N SER A 314 -7.98 6.84 1.11
CA SER A 314 -7.53 7.90 2.00
C SER A 314 -6.67 8.90 1.22
N PRO A 315 -7.26 10.03 0.79
CA PRO A 315 -6.52 11.07 0.10
C PRO A 315 -5.72 11.95 1.06
N GLY A 316 -5.08 12.97 0.53
CA GLY A 316 -4.26 13.92 1.28
C GLY A 316 -4.98 14.54 2.48
N ARG A 317 -4.31 14.61 3.63
CA ARG A 317 -4.87 15.22 4.85
C ARG A 317 -5.19 16.71 4.70
N GLY A 318 -4.57 17.38 3.73
CA GLY A 318 -4.88 18.75 3.34
C GLY A 318 -6.09 18.88 2.41
N GLY A 319 -6.71 17.78 2.02
CA GLY A 319 -7.85 17.78 1.08
C GLY A 319 -7.42 18.16 -0.34
N THR A 320 -8.15 19.08 -0.97
CA THR A 320 -7.82 19.62 -2.30
C THR A 320 -6.77 20.73 -2.24
N PRO A 321 -6.04 20.99 -3.33
CA PRO A 321 -5.01 22.01 -3.38
C PRO A 321 -5.53 23.42 -3.01
N ILE A 322 -4.70 24.16 -2.30
CA ILE A 322 -4.94 25.58 -2.00
C ILE A 322 -4.34 26.40 -3.14
N PRO A 323 -5.10 27.33 -3.77
CA PRO A 323 -4.58 28.15 -4.84
C PRO A 323 -3.27 28.85 -4.47
N GLY A 324 -2.26 28.78 -5.32
CA GLY A 324 -0.95 29.39 -5.12
C GLY A 324 -0.04 28.67 -4.11
N ARG A 325 -0.43 27.50 -3.59
CA ARG A 325 0.42 26.67 -2.73
C ARG A 325 0.75 25.33 -3.41
N ASP A 326 1.95 24.85 -3.17
CA ASP A 326 2.36 23.53 -3.61
C ASP A 326 1.56 22.45 -2.86
N PRO A 327 0.89 21.51 -3.58
CA PRO A 327 0.15 20.41 -2.99
C PRO A 327 0.98 19.54 -2.04
N VAL A 328 2.27 19.36 -2.31
CA VAL A 328 3.18 18.58 -1.44
C VAL A 328 3.31 19.26 -0.08
N SER A 329 3.54 20.57 -0.06
CA SER A 329 3.70 21.33 1.19
C SER A 329 2.43 21.38 2.05
N THR A 330 1.26 21.25 1.42
CA THR A 330 -0.05 21.27 2.08
C THR A 330 -0.61 19.86 2.33
N ALA A 331 0.12 18.82 1.92
CA ALA A 331 -0.35 17.44 1.93
C ALA A 331 -1.71 17.24 1.24
N SER A 332 -1.95 18.01 0.16
CA SER A 332 -3.19 17.97 -0.61
C SER A 332 -3.08 17.00 -1.78
N THR A 333 -4.19 16.37 -2.16
CA THR A 333 -4.27 15.56 -3.37
C THR A 333 -4.51 16.46 -4.57
N PRO A 334 -3.65 16.44 -5.61
CA PRO A 334 -3.87 17.21 -6.83
C PRO A 334 -5.23 16.94 -7.46
N THR A 335 -5.84 18.00 -8.02
CA THR A 335 -7.12 17.90 -8.73
C THR A 335 -6.92 18.20 -10.22
N GLY A 336 -7.59 17.46 -11.09
CA GLY A 336 -7.48 17.55 -12.53
C GLY A 336 -7.54 16.18 -13.20
N ALA A 337 -7.27 16.14 -14.50
CA ALA A 337 -7.13 14.90 -15.26
C ALA A 337 -5.64 14.60 -15.43
N PHE A 338 -5.23 13.43 -15.02
CA PHE A 338 -3.85 12.97 -15.06
C PHE A 338 -3.76 11.62 -15.76
N ARG A 339 -2.57 11.24 -16.21
CA ARG A 339 -2.28 9.89 -16.70
C ARG A 339 -1.45 9.15 -15.68
N VAL A 340 -1.64 7.84 -15.58
CA VAL A 340 -0.68 6.98 -14.90
C VAL A 340 0.56 6.91 -15.80
N ASP A 341 1.70 7.38 -15.31
CA ASP A 341 2.96 7.49 -16.05
C ASP A 341 4.04 6.52 -15.55
N GLY A 342 3.78 5.82 -14.43
CA GLY A 342 4.68 4.81 -13.90
C GLY A 342 3.95 3.82 -13.00
N LYS A 343 4.26 2.53 -13.16
CA LYS A 343 3.69 1.44 -12.35
C LYS A 343 4.79 0.60 -11.73
N PHE A 344 4.77 0.44 -10.42
CA PHE A 344 5.75 -0.34 -9.67
C PHE A 344 5.02 -1.30 -8.72
N ARG A 345 5.39 -2.57 -8.73
CA ARG A 345 4.79 -3.55 -7.81
C ARG A 345 4.99 -3.16 -6.35
N TRP A 346 6.17 -2.60 -6.04
CA TRP A 346 6.50 -1.97 -4.76
C TRP A 346 7.57 -0.90 -4.95
N ALA A 347 7.57 0.07 -4.07
CA ALA A 347 8.56 1.12 -4.01
C ALA A 347 8.75 1.60 -2.56
N THR A 348 9.97 1.92 -2.18
CA THR A 348 10.22 2.61 -0.93
C THR A 348 9.90 4.10 -1.09
N MET A 349 9.07 4.63 -0.21
CA MET A 349 8.66 6.02 -0.23
C MET A 349 9.17 6.77 0.99
N VAL A 350 9.58 8.03 0.78
CA VAL A 350 9.94 8.94 1.87
C VAL A 350 8.82 9.95 2.03
N SER A 351 8.33 10.12 3.26
CA SER A 351 7.31 11.13 3.53
C SER A 351 7.87 12.53 3.29
N SER A 352 7.23 13.29 2.39
CA SER A 352 7.62 14.68 2.10
C SER A 352 7.23 15.65 3.22
N SER A 353 6.31 15.28 4.07
CA SER A 353 5.71 16.14 5.11
C SER A 353 6.24 15.85 6.52
N ASP A 354 6.71 14.62 6.77
CA ASP A 354 7.26 14.21 8.06
C ASP A 354 8.72 13.85 7.85
N SER A 355 9.60 14.75 8.27
CA SER A 355 11.03 14.67 8.04
C SER A 355 11.60 13.27 8.29
N ASN A 356 11.99 12.62 7.20
CA ASN A 356 12.71 11.34 7.17
C ASN A 356 11.92 10.05 7.51
N ILE A 357 10.61 10.06 7.66
CA ILE A 357 9.81 8.84 7.76
C ILE A 357 9.87 8.10 6.41
N VAL A 358 10.28 6.85 6.46
CA VAL A 358 10.40 5.97 5.29
C VAL A 358 9.31 4.91 5.36
N HIS A 359 8.59 4.71 4.27
CA HIS A 359 7.67 3.60 4.09
C HIS A 359 8.31 2.57 3.15
N SER A 360 8.73 1.45 3.72
CA SER A 360 9.40 0.38 2.97
C SER A 360 8.41 -0.40 2.12
N GLU A 361 8.81 -0.70 0.86
CA GLU A 361 8.09 -1.61 -0.04
C GLU A 361 6.59 -1.34 -0.12
N VAL A 362 6.23 -0.06 -0.32
CA VAL A 362 4.83 0.35 -0.56
C VAL A 362 4.35 -0.33 -1.84
N GLN A 363 3.25 -1.10 -1.73
CA GLN A 363 2.82 -1.99 -2.79
C GLN A 363 1.93 -1.31 -3.83
N TYR A 364 2.01 -1.80 -5.05
CA TYR A 364 1.13 -1.49 -6.20
C TYR A 364 1.01 0.00 -6.47
N VAL A 365 2.17 0.63 -6.63
CA VAL A 365 2.31 2.08 -6.85
C VAL A 365 2.02 2.43 -8.30
N GLN A 366 1.17 3.43 -8.51
CA GLN A 366 0.82 3.99 -9.81
C GLN A 366 0.97 5.52 -9.73
N ASN A 367 2.07 6.03 -10.27
CA ASN A 367 2.35 7.46 -10.30
C ASN A 367 1.41 8.17 -11.28
N PHE A 368 0.91 9.36 -10.92
CA PHE A 368 0.04 10.13 -11.79
C PHE A 368 0.37 11.63 -11.86
N HIS A 369 1.09 12.17 -10.88
CA HIS A 369 1.47 13.59 -10.90
C HIS A 369 2.65 13.89 -9.96
N GLY A 370 3.86 14.08 -10.49
CA GLY A 370 5.05 14.33 -9.68
C GLY A 370 5.25 13.25 -8.61
N PRO A 371 5.32 13.60 -7.32
CA PRO A 371 5.48 12.61 -6.24
C PRO A 371 4.16 11.93 -5.83
N HIS A 372 3.03 12.26 -6.44
CA HIS A 372 1.73 11.71 -6.08
C HIS A 372 1.42 10.43 -6.84
N ALA A 373 0.92 9.44 -6.11
CA ALA A 373 0.57 8.13 -6.64
C ALA A 373 -0.71 7.57 -6.00
N LEU A 374 -1.35 6.62 -6.71
CA LEU A 374 -2.24 5.65 -6.08
C LEU A 374 -1.37 4.49 -5.59
N HIS A 375 -1.56 4.03 -4.37
CA HIS A 375 -0.78 2.93 -3.82
C HIS A 375 -1.46 2.29 -2.61
N GLY A 376 -1.07 1.07 -2.27
CA GLY A 376 -1.51 0.41 -1.05
C GLY A 376 -0.97 1.07 0.22
N ALA A 377 -1.78 1.12 1.26
CA ALA A 377 -1.38 1.60 2.57
C ALA A 377 -1.58 0.50 3.62
N TYR A 378 -0.53 -0.25 3.92
CA TYR A 378 -0.55 -1.31 4.92
C TYR A 378 -0.47 -0.79 6.37
N TRP A 379 -0.13 0.49 6.57
CA TRP A 379 0.11 1.09 7.89
C TRP A 379 -1.12 1.72 8.54
N HIS A 380 -2.25 1.71 7.89
CA HIS A 380 -3.52 2.16 8.48
C HIS A 380 -4.71 1.48 7.80
N ASP A 381 -5.85 1.61 8.45
CA ASP A 381 -7.13 1.10 7.98
C ASP A 381 -8.22 2.21 7.98
N ALA A 382 -7.81 3.47 7.83
CA ALA A 382 -8.67 4.66 7.91
C ALA A 382 -9.22 5.06 6.52
N PHE A 383 -9.62 4.07 5.70
CA PHE A 383 -10.15 4.32 4.38
C PHE A 383 -11.48 5.08 4.45
N GLY A 384 -11.65 6.05 3.55
CA GLY A 384 -12.74 7.03 3.56
C GLY A 384 -12.40 8.33 4.29
N GLU A 385 -11.23 8.46 4.93
CA GLU A 385 -10.80 9.63 5.68
C GLU A 385 -9.56 10.29 5.03
N LEU A 386 -9.44 11.62 5.18
CA LEU A 386 -8.26 12.39 4.76
C LEU A 386 -7.05 11.98 5.63
N LYS A 387 -6.04 11.30 5.08
CA LYS A 387 -4.97 10.68 5.86
C LYS A 387 -3.57 10.84 5.28
N SER A 388 -3.40 10.77 3.96
CA SER A 388 -2.10 10.69 3.31
C SER A 388 -1.32 12.03 3.29
N GLY A 389 -0.09 11.99 2.81
CA GLY A 389 0.71 13.18 2.50
C GLY A 389 0.37 13.84 1.16
N GLY A 390 -0.71 13.40 0.48
CA GLY A 390 -1.15 13.90 -0.83
C GLY A 390 -1.44 12.78 -1.84
N CYS A 391 -0.86 11.60 -1.66
CA CYS A 391 -1.18 10.41 -2.45
C CYS A 391 -2.62 9.94 -2.23
N VAL A 392 -3.09 9.04 -3.08
CA VAL A 392 -4.36 8.33 -2.92
C VAL A 392 -4.06 6.95 -2.33
N ASN A 393 -4.26 6.80 -1.02
CA ASN A 393 -4.04 5.54 -0.34
C ASN A 393 -5.22 4.60 -0.54
N LEU A 394 -4.94 3.39 -0.94
CA LEU A 394 -5.87 2.27 -1.13
C LEU A 394 -5.63 1.18 -0.10
N SER A 395 -6.62 0.32 0.13
CA SER A 395 -6.33 -0.94 0.81
C SER A 395 -5.31 -1.76 0.01
N PRO A 396 -4.51 -2.61 0.64
CA PRO A 396 -3.58 -3.48 -0.08
C PRO A 396 -4.28 -4.35 -1.14
N LYS A 397 -5.47 -4.85 -0.88
CA LYS A 397 -6.27 -5.63 -1.83
C LYS A 397 -6.72 -4.79 -3.03
N ASP A 398 -7.24 -3.59 -2.77
CA ASP A 398 -7.72 -2.71 -3.84
C ASP A 398 -6.58 -2.13 -4.68
N SER A 399 -5.43 -1.85 -4.04
CA SER A 399 -4.26 -1.38 -4.78
C SER A 399 -3.75 -2.43 -5.76
N LYS A 400 -3.75 -3.72 -5.37
CA LYS A 400 -3.45 -4.83 -6.27
C LYS A 400 -4.48 -4.93 -7.40
N THR A 401 -5.77 -4.94 -7.05
CA THR A 401 -6.88 -5.01 -8.00
C THR A 401 -6.78 -3.92 -9.07
N LEU A 402 -6.61 -2.67 -8.65
CA LEU A 402 -6.49 -1.55 -9.58
C LEU A 402 -5.19 -1.57 -10.37
N PHE A 403 -4.08 -1.98 -9.76
CA PHE A 403 -2.79 -2.10 -10.44
C PHE A 403 -2.84 -3.14 -11.58
N GLU A 404 -3.52 -4.25 -11.37
CA GLU A 404 -3.68 -5.29 -12.38
C GLU A 404 -4.72 -4.92 -13.44
N TRP A 405 -5.71 -4.10 -13.07
CA TRP A 405 -6.79 -3.68 -13.93
C TRP A 405 -6.41 -2.49 -14.84
N THR A 406 -5.63 -1.53 -14.38
CA THR A 406 -5.15 -0.38 -15.20
C THR A 406 -4.15 -0.83 -16.25
N ASP A 407 -4.21 -0.23 -17.42
CA ASP A 407 -3.29 -0.47 -18.55
C ASP A 407 -1.91 0.13 -18.28
#